data_565b64564228a059cda3a658e3ec8fad
#
_entry.id   565b64564228a059cda3a658e3ec8fad
#
_cell.length_a   1.000
_cell.length_b   1.000
_cell.length_c   1.000
_cell.angle_alpha   90.00
_cell.angle_beta   90.00
_cell.angle_gamma   90.00
#
_symmetry.space_group_name_H-M   'P 1'
#
loop_
_entity.id
_entity.type
_entity.pdbx_description
1 polymer ?
#
loop_
_entity_poly.entity_id
_entity_poly.type
_entity_poly.pdbx_seq_one_letter_code
_entity_poly.pdbx_strand_id
1 'polypeptide(L)'
;MKKLFIIALISIGLMACSETEPEKYTGRELNYELFKSSEFDFSGTLKVRELQEGSLEFFIKLNGSKANSDNAYPAHLHFGSYDQANAPIAFMLNPVSARSLESLTILKTLSDGTELTFEGVKLFEGHLKIHLANEGPDYQVILVAGNVGGNSTAFSLEKMAMCGDSF
;
A
#
# COMPACT_ATOMS: atom_id res chain seq x y z
N MET A 1 -16.72 24.52 -76.51
CA MET A 1 -16.93 25.20 -75.20
C MET A 1 -16.94 24.13 -74.12
N LYS A 2 -15.77 23.91 -73.43
CA LYS A 2 -15.62 22.91 -72.35
C LYS A 2 -15.87 23.61 -71.02
N LYS A 3 -16.93 23.21 -70.33
CA LYS A 3 -17.23 23.70 -68.94
C LYS A 3 -16.43 22.88 -67.94
N LEU A 4 -15.49 23.54 -67.22
CA LEU A 4 -14.73 22.99 -66.19
C LEU A 4 -15.54 23.06 -64.88
N PHE A 5 -15.89 21.93 -64.29
CA PHE A 5 -16.50 21.84 -62.94
C PHE A 5 -15.40 21.69 -61.91
N ILE A 6 -15.22 22.73 -61.09
CA ILE A 6 -14.33 22.67 -59.91
C ILE A 6 -15.15 22.14 -58.73
N ILE A 7 -14.82 20.94 -58.31
CA ILE A 7 -15.35 20.33 -57.06
C ILE A 7 -14.47 20.79 -55.92
N ALA A 8 -15.00 21.69 -55.08
CA ALA A 8 -14.33 22.07 -53.81
C ALA A 8 -14.57 20.98 -52.76
N LEU A 9 -13.49 20.29 -52.36
CA LEU A 9 -13.51 19.28 -51.32
C LEU A 9 -13.42 20.00 -49.94
N ILE A 10 -14.52 20.07 -49.22
CA ILE A 10 -14.57 20.61 -47.85
C ILE A 10 -14.16 19.48 -46.92
N SER A 11 -12.92 19.57 -46.41
CA SER A 11 -12.42 18.68 -45.31
C SER A 11 -12.99 19.15 -43.98
N ILE A 12 -13.98 18.44 -43.47
CA ILE A 12 -14.50 18.61 -42.11
C ILE A 12 -13.49 17.94 -41.17
N GLY A 13 -12.65 18.74 -40.53
CA GLY A 13 -11.77 18.27 -39.44
C GLY A 13 -12.62 17.91 -38.21
N LEU A 14 -12.71 16.61 -37.93
CA LEU A 14 -13.23 16.11 -36.66
C LEU A 14 -12.20 16.46 -35.57
N MET A 15 -12.45 17.52 -34.80
CA MET A 15 -11.77 17.73 -33.52
C MET A 15 -12.32 16.69 -32.55
N ALA A 16 -11.59 15.58 -32.38
CA ALA A 16 -11.82 14.67 -31.28
C ALA A 16 -11.34 15.36 -29.98
N CYS A 17 -12.27 15.87 -29.17
CA CYS A 17 -12.01 16.17 -27.79
C CYS A 17 -11.66 14.84 -27.12
N SER A 18 -10.39 14.62 -26.81
CA SER A 18 -9.96 13.60 -25.88
C SER A 18 -10.37 14.10 -24.48
N GLU A 19 -11.46 13.56 -23.94
CA GLU A 19 -11.73 13.68 -22.50
C GLU A 19 -10.61 12.96 -21.79
N THR A 20 -9.68 13.73 -21.21
CA THR A 20 -8.66 13.21 -20.29
C THR A 20 -9.42 12.82 -19.03
N GLU A 21 -9.47 11.53 -18.70
CA GLU A 21 -9.93 11.05 -17.38
C GLU A 21 -9.18 11.84 -16.31
N PRO A 22 -9.88 12.34 -15.27
CA PRO A 22 -9.22 13.08 -14.20
C PRO A 22 -8.16 12.19 -13.54
N GLU A 23 -6.96 12.74 -13.33
CA GLU A 23 -5.88 12.02 -12.68
C GLU A 23 -6.32 11.59 -11.27
N LYS A 24 -6.24 10.30 -10.99
CA LYS A 24 -6.60 9.71 -9.70
C LYS A 24 -5.67 10.18 -8.57
N TYR A 25 -4.39 10.40 -8.87
CA TYR A 25 -3.34 10.71 -7.90
C TYR A 25 -2.87 12.16 -8.02
N THR A 26 -2.39 12.73 -6.90
CA THR A 26 -1.74 14.05 -6.87
C THR A 26 -0.31 14.03 -7.41
N GLY A 27 0.25 12.84 -7.67
CA GLY A 27 1.64 12.63 -8.03
C GLY A 27 2.59 12.51 -6.81
N ARG A 28 2.08 12.65 -5.59
CA ARG A 28 2.88 12.50 -4.36
C ARG A 28 2.90 11.04 -3.91
N GLU A 29 4.11 10.50 -3.65
CA GLU A 29 4.29 9.15 -3.16
C GLU A 29 5.42 9.02 -2.14
N LEU A 30 5.31 8.02 -1.26
CA LEU A 30 6.33 7.58 -0.31
C LEU A 30 6.52 6.07 -0.48
N ASN A 31 7.76 5.61 -0.28
CA ASN A 31 8.10 4.19 -0.38
C ASN A 31 8.83 3.77 0.89
N TYR A 32 8.42 2.61 1.44
CA TYR A 32 9.00 2.01 2.63
C TYR A 32 9.37 0.56 2.34
N GLU A 33 10.54 0.15 2.81
CA GLU A 33 11.01 -1.22 2.68
C GLU A 33 10.39 -2.12 3.76
N LEU A 34 10.02 -3.35 3.36
CA LEU A 34 9.55 -4.40 4.25
C LEU A 34 10.58 -5.53 4.25
N PHE A 35 11.14 -5.77 5.42
CA PHE A 35 12.24 -6.69 5.64
C PHE A 35 11.74 -8.06 6.03
N LYS A 36 12.46 -9.10 5.61
CA LYS A 36 12.25 -10.48 6.05
C LYS A 36 12.25 -10.56 7.57
N SER A 37 11.21 -11.19 8.14
CA SER A 37 10.96 -11.21 9.58
C SER A 37 10.72 -12.61 10.16
N SER A 38 10.89 -13.66 9.35
CA SER A 38 10.77 -15.07 9.74
C SER A 38 11.69 -15.94 8.89
N GLU A 39 11.59 -17.27 9.05
CA GLU A 39 12.29 -18.23 8.20
C GLU A 39 11.78 -18.24 6.74
N PHE A 40 10.55 -17.80 6.51
CA PHE A 40 10.00 -17.67 5.17
C PHE A 40 10.72 -16.59 4.38
N ASP A 41 11.02 -16.89 3.11
CA ASP A 41 11.79 -15.99 2.25
C ASP A 41 10.88 -14.96 1.56
N PHE A 42 10.39 -14.01 2.37
CA PHE A 42 9.62 -12.86 1.92
C PHE A 42 10.36 -11.55 2.21
N SER A 43 10.22 -10.61 1.32
CA SER A 43 10.54 -9.19 1.50
C SER A 43 9.49 -8.39 0.76
N GLY A 44 9.52 -7.06 0.81
CA GLY A 44 8.54 -6.29 0.06
C GLY A 44 8.70 -4.79 0.18
N THR A 45 7.70 -4.10 -0.30
CA THR A 45 7.59 -2.65 -0.22
C THR A 45 6.16 -2.24 0.12
N LEU A 46 6.04 -1.15 0.87
CA LEU A 46 4.82 -0.39 1.00
C LEU A 46 4.99 0.92 0.23
N LYS A 47 4.10 1.16 -0.74
CA LYS A 47 3.98 2.45 -1.43
C LYS A 47 2.74 3.17 -0.91
N VAL A 48 2.90 4.42 -0.49
CA VAL A 48 1.79 5.29 -0.09
C VAL A 48 1.65 6.38 -1.15
N ARG A 49 0.44 6.51 -1.73
CA ARG A 49 0.11 7.52 -2.73
C ARG A 49 -1.05 8.39 -2.26
N GLU A 50 -0.97 9.68 -2.52
CA GLU A 50 -2.06 10.59 -2.23
C GLU A 50 -3.04 10.64 -3.41
N LEU A 51 -4.33 10.48 -3.10
CA LEU A 51 -5.44 10.62 -4.03
C LEU A 51 -5.91 12.07 -4.11
N GLN A 52 -6.51 12.49 -5.22
CA GLN A 52 -6.97 13.87 -5.42
C GLN A 52 -7.97 14.34 -4.36
N GLU A 53 -8.79 13.43 -3.81
CA GLU A 53 -9.73 13.70 -2.74
C GLU A 53 -9.09 13.72 -1.33
N GLY A 54 -7.76 13.57 -1.22
CA GLY A 54 -7.01 13.65 0.02
C GLY A 54 -6.94 12.34 0.81
N SER A 55 -7.57 11.25 0.37
CA SER A 55 -7.34 9.91 0.93
C SER A 55 -5.98 9.39 0.52
N LEU A 56 -5.51 8.36 1.22
CA LEU A 56 -4.23 7.71 0.93
C LEU A 56 -4.46 6.29 0.44
N GLU A 57 -3.75 5.92 -0.59
CA GLU A 57 -3.65 4.55 -1.06
C GLU A 57 -2.38 3.91 -0.52
N PHE A 58 -2.54 2.83 0.23
CA PHE A 58 -1.47 1.96 0.72
C PHE A 58 -1.40 0.74 -0.18
N PHE A 59 -0.37 0.66 -1.01
CA PHE A 59 -0.13 -0.46 -1.90
C PHE A 59 1.06 -1.27 -1.38
N ILE A 60 0.78 -2.52 -0.98
CA ILE A 60 1.78 -3.47 -0.52
C ILE A 60 2.10 -4.41 -1.68
N LYS A 61 3.39 -4.65 -1.90
CA LYS A 61 3.89 -5.66 -2.81
C LYS A 61 4.96 -6.50 -2.14
N LEU A 62 4.73 -7.80 -2.05
CA LEU A 62 5.71 -8.76 -1.55
C LEU A 62 6.50 -9.39 -2.68
N ASN A 63 7.75 -9.72 -2.38
CA ASN A 63 8.62 -10.60 -3.14
C ASN A 63 8.73 -11.92 -2.38
N GLY A 64 8.57 -13.04 -3.07
CA GLY A 64 8.59 -14.36 -2.46
C GLY A 64 7.83 -15.39 -3.29
N SER A 65 7.61 -16.57 -2.73
CA SER A 65 6.89 -17.63 -3.41
C SER A 65 5.38 -17.41 -3.36
N LYS A 66 4.75 -17.36 -4.52
CA LYS A 66 3.29 -17.29 -4.65
C LYS A 66 2.66 -18.63 -4.31
N ALA A 67 1.54 -18.60 -3.58
CA ALA A 67 0.73 -19.78 -3.35
C ALA A 67 -0.37 -19.90 -4.42
N ASN A 68 -0.72 -21.13 -4.77
CA ASN A 68 -1.85 -21.40 -5.66
C ASN A 68 -3.14 -21.63 -4.84
N SER A 69 -3.38 -20.75 -3.86
CA SER A 69 -4.54 -20.80 -2.97
C SER A 69 -5.15 -19.41 -2.84
N ASP A 70 -6.37 -19.34 -2.33
CA ASP A 70 -7.06 -18.08 -2.03
C ASP A 70 -6.73 -17.54 -0.62
N ASN A 71 -5.70 -18.09 0.02
CA ASN A 71 -5.21 -17.60 1.31
C ASN A 71 -4.73 -16.15 1.17
N ALA A 72 -4.77 -15.44 2.28
CA ALA A 72 -4.31 -14.08 2.38
C ALA A 72 -3.53 -13.86 3.68
N TYR A 73 -2.56 -12.99 3.64
CA TYR A 73 -1.66 -12.65 4.74
C TYR A 73 -2.15 -11.37 5.42
N PRO A 74 -2.61 -11.41 6.68
CA PRO A 74 -3.06 -10.24 7.41
C PRO A 74 -1.98 -9.17 7.49
N ALA A 75 -2.37 -7.90 7.29
CA ALA A 75 -1.47 -6.76 7.27
C ALA A 75 -1.98 -5.68 8.24
N HIS A 76 -1.13 -5.29 9.20
CA HIS A 76 -1.47 -4.31 10.21
C HIS A 76 -0.48 -3.15 10.23
N LEU A 77 -1.00 -1.92 10.13
CA LEU A 77 -0.26 -0.73 10.48
C LEU A 77 -0.37 -0.50 11.98
N HIS A 78 0.75 -0.35 12.67
CA HIS A 78 0.83 -0.13 14.11
C HIS A 78 1.35 1.26 14.44
N PHE A 79 0.93 1.82 15.58
CA PHE A 79 1.59 2.96 16.20
C PHE A 79 2.90 2.53 16.86
N GLY A 80 3.86 3.43 16.91
CA GLY A 80 5.14 3.22 17.58
C GLY A 80 6.12 2.34 16.79
N SER A 81 7.25 2.02 17.43
CA SER A 81 8.33 1.25 16.80
C SER A 81 8.03 -0.25 16.75
N TYR A 82 8.61 -0.95 15.78
CA TYR A 82 8.45 -2.40 15.58
C TYR A 82 9.00 -3.26 16.72
N ASP A 83 9.85 -2.69 17.58
CA ASP A 83 10.42 -3.33 18.78
C ASP A 83 9.57 -3.11 20.04
N GLN A 84 8.45 -2.39 19.92
CA GLN A 84 7.51 -2.19 21.02
C GLN A 84 6.54 -3.37 21.13
N ALA A 85 6.57 -4.08 22.27
CA ALA A 85 5.62 -5.13 22.57
C ALA A 85 4.19 -4.56 22.68
N ASN A 86 3.21 -5.27 22.10
CA ASN A 86 1.79 -4.88 22.13
C ASN A 86 1.53 -3.48 21.55
N ALA A 87 2.30 -3.07 20.53
CA ALA A 87 2.06 -1.82 19.83
C ALA A 87 0.60 -1.77 19.30
N PRO A 88 -0.18 -0.71 19.61
CA PRO A 88 -1.57 -0.64 19.18
C PRO A 88 -1.69 -0.63 17.65
N ILE A 89 -2.77 -1.26 17.13
CA ILE A 89 -3.07 -1.21 15.71
C ILE A 89 -3.61 0.17 15.34
N ALA A 90 -2.91 0.85 14.46
CA ALA A 90 -3.31 2.12 13.87
C ALA A 90 -4.35 1.92 12.75
N PHE A 91 -4.23 0.83 11.97
CA PHE A 91 -5.19 0.46 10.93
C PHE A 91 -5.02 -0.99 10.50
N MET A 92 -6.13 -1.68 10.29
CA MET A 92 -6.16 -3.00 9.67
C MET A 92 -6.23 -2.83 8.16
N LEU A 93 -5.12 -3.10 7.49
CA LEU A 93 -5.05 -3.02 6.03
C LEU A 93 -5.75 -4.24 5.39
N ASN A 94 -6.14 -4.12 4.14
CA ASN A 94 -6.58 -5.28 3.37
C ASN A 94 -5.46 -6.32 3.35
N PRO A 95 -5.78 -7.61 3.55
CA PRO A 95 -4.76 -8.64 3.59
C PRO A 95 -4.08 -8.81 2.22
N VAL A 96 -2.81 -9.20 2.25
CA VAL A 96 -2.04 -9.46 1.03
C VAL A 96 -2.44 -10.80 0.46
N SER A 97 -2.89 -10.85 -0.79
CA SER A 97 -3.23 -12.10 -1.47
C SER A 97 -2.00 -12.99 -1.63
N ALA A 98 -2.07 -14.25 -1.17
CA ALA A 98 -0.99 -15.22 -1.36
C ALA A 98 -0.74 -15.57 -2.85
N ARG A 99 -1.74 -15.36 -3.71
CA ARG A 99 -1.67 -15.62 -5.15
C ARG A 99 -0.96 -14.51 -5.93
N SER A 100 -1.29 -13.24 -5.66
CA SER A 100 -0.69 -12.08 -6.33
C SER A 100 0.54 -11.55 -5.61
N LEU A 101 0.61 -11.70 -4.29
CA LEU A 101 1.53 -11.05 -3.35
C LEU A 101 1.33 -9.53 -3.30
N GLU A 102 0.10 -9.08 -3.52
CA GLU A 102 -0.25 -7.67 -3.55
C GLU A 102 -1.49 -7.40 -2.71
N SER A 103 -1.56 -6.21 -2.14
CA SER A 103 -2.72 -5.65 -1.45
C SER A 103 -2.82 -4.16 -1.71
N LEU A 104 -4.06 -3.66 -1.75
CA LEU A 104 -4.35 -2.24 -1.89
C LEU A 104 -5.40 -1.86 -0.86
N THR A 105 -5.11 -0.83 -0.07
CA THR A 105 -6.03 -0.28 0.93
C THR A 105 -6.14 1.22 0.73
N ILE A 106 -7.36 1.74 0.71
CA ILE A 106 -7.61 3.18 0.77
C ILE A 106 -7.96 3.52 2.21
N LEU A 107 -7.28 4.49 2.78
CA LEU A 107 -7.58 4.96 4.13
C LEU A 107 -7.48 6.49 4.22
N LYS A 108 -8.19 7.04 5.17
CA LYS A 108 -8.18 8.47 5.50
C LYS A 108 -8.07 8.69 7.01
N THR A 109 -8.60 7.78 7.81
CA THR A 109 -8.70 7.93 9.26
C THR A 109 -8.14 6.69 9.94
N LEU A 110 -7.32 6.88 10.96
CA LEU A 110 -6.75 5.82 11.79
C LEU A 110 -7.78 5.32 12.83
N SER A 111 -7.46 4.22 13.51
CA SER A 111 -8.32 3.58 14.52
C SER A 111 -8.63 4.47 15.72
N ASP A 112 -7.78 5.44 16.04
CA ASP A 112 -7.96 6.43 17.10
C ASP A 112 -8.80 7.65 16.68
N GLY A 113 -9.27 7.68 15.42
CA GLY A 113 -10.04 8.79 14.85
C GLY A 113 -9.19 9.90 14.22
N THR A 114 -7.86 9.81 14.28
CA THR A 114 -6.96 10.79 13.66
C THR A 114 -7.02 10.69 12.14
N GLU A 115 -7.20 11.82 11.46
CA GLU A 115 -7.09 11.89 10.00
C GLU A 115 -5.60 11.77 9.60
N LEU A 116 -5.30 10.81 8.73
CA LEU A 116 -3.95 10.58 8.21
C LEU A 116 -3.81 11.24 6.83
N THR A 117 -3.15 12.39 6.80
CA THR A 117 -2.80 13.09 5.56
C THR A 117 -1.45 12.60 5.01
N PHE A 118 -1.11 12.97 3.78
CA PHE A 118 0.19 12.64 3.19
C PHE A 118 1.37 13.21 4.00
N GLU A 119 1.26 14.45 4.50
CA GLU A 119 2.28 15.02 5.41
C GLU A 119 2.26 14.29 6.78
N GLY A 120 1.07 13.89 7.23
CA GLY A 120 0.92 13.09 8.44
C GLY A 120 1.68 11.77 8.37
N VAL A 121 1.68 11.09 7.21
CA VAL A 121 2.48 9.85 7.03
C VAL A 121 3.96 10.08 7.23
N LYS A 122 4.53 11.20 6.77
CA LYS A 122 5.95 11.51 6.95
C LYS A 122 6.34 11.68 8.41
N LEU A 123 5.41 12.14 9.23
CA LEU A 123 5.59 12.35 10.68
C LEU A 123 5.07 11.18 11.53
N PHE A 124 4.39 10.23 10.88
CA PHE A 124 3.84 9.06 11.57
C PHE A 124 4.97 8.20 12.14
N GLU A 125 4.93 7.95 13.43
CA GLU A 125 5.85 7.02 14.07
C GLU A 125 5.16 5.67 14.18
N GLY A 126 5.37 4.80 13.18
CA GLY A 126 4.73 3.51 13.14
C GLY A 126 5.51 2.47 12.38
N HIS A 127 4.91 1.30 12.26
CA HIS A 127 5.47 0.17 11.51
C HIS A 127 4.37 -0.68 10.91
N LEU A 128 4.70 -1.40 9.85
CA LEU A 128 3.86 -2.41 9.23
C LEU A 128 4.33 -3.80 9.61
N LYS A 129 3.38 -4.70 9.92
CA LYS A 129 3.61 -6.14 10.04
C LYS A 129 2.65 -6.91 9.14
N ILE A 130 3.16 -7.97 8.50
CA ILE A 130 2.37 -8.90 7.71
C ILE A 130 2.56 -10.30 8.29
N HIS A 131 1.44 -10.92 8.70
CA HIS A 131 1.42 -12.20 9.39
C HIS A 131 1.17 -13.37 8.42
N LEU A 132 1.58 -14.56 8.81
CA LEU A 132 1.32 -15.78 8.04
C LEU A 132 -0.16 -16.16 8.05
N ALA A 133 -0.86 -15.95 9.18
CA ALA A 133 -2.29 -16.25 9.34
C ALA A 133 -2.97 -15.20 10.22
N ASN A 134 -4.30 -15.20 10.24
CA ASN A 134 -5.13 -14.28 11.02
C ASN A 134 -5.37 -14.74 12.47
N GLU A 135 -5.09 -16.02 12.78
CA GLU A 135 -5.32 -16.62 14.10
C GLU A 135 -4.41 -17.84 14.32
N GLY A 136 -4.40 -18.34 15.55
CA GLY A 136 -3.66 -19.53 15.94
C GLY A 136 -2.14 -19.30 16.01
N PRO A 137 -1.34 -20.37 16.11
CA PRO A 137 0.12 -20.26 16.23
C PRO A 137 0.78 -19.52 15.08
N ASP A 138 0.23 -19.63 13.87
CA ASP A 138 0.76 -19.01 12.68
C ASP A 138 0.55 -17.48 12.64
N TYR A 139 -0.36 -16.94 13.48
CA TYR A 139 -0.48 -15.49 13.69
C TYR A 139 0.77 -14.87 14.27
N GLN A 140 1.50 -15.59 15.11
CA GLN A 140 2.77 -15.14 15.72
C GLN A 140 3.91 -15.09 14.67
N VAL A 141 3.74 -15.74 13.51
CA VAL A 141 4.74 -15.73 12.45
C VAL A 141 4.58 -14.46 11.62
N ILE A 142 5.55 -13.55 11.71
CA ILE A 142 5.58 -12.32 10.91
C ILE A 142 6.43 -12.59 9.68
N LEU A 143 5.82 -12.55 8.50
CA LEU A 143 6.51 -12.77 7.23
C LEU A 143 7.48 -11.62 6.92
N VAL A 144 6.98 -10.39 7.02
CA VAL A 144 7.76 -9.17 6.80
C VAL A 144 7.31 -8.07 7.76
N ALA A 145 8.22 -7.17 8.08
CA ALA A 145 7.94 -5.96 8.84
C ALA A 145 8.82 -4.79 8.36
N GLY A 146 8.40 -3.57 8.63
CA GLY A 146 9.17 -2.36 8.30
C GLY A 146 8.59 -1.12 8.93
N ASN A 147 9.45 -0.13 9.17
CA ASN A 147 9.04 1.17 9.68
C ASN A 147 8.25 1.96 8.65
N VAL A 148 7.31 2.77 9.13
CA VAL A 148 6.51 3.68 8.32
C VAL A 148 6.57 5.07 8.93
N GLY A 149 6.80 6.07 8.09
CA GLY A 149 6.83 7.47 8.48
C GLY A 149 8.19 7.94 8.99
N GLY A 150 8.19 8.74 10.06
CA GLY A 150 9.37 9.38 10.64
C GLY A 150 10.23 8.48 11.50
N ASN A 151 9.83 7.23 11.71
CA ASN A 151 10.59 6.28 12.53
C ASN A 151 11.93 5.95 11.84
N SER A 152 13.01 6.54 12.35
CA SER A 152 14.36 6.43 11.78
C SER A 152 15.17 5.24 12.31
N THR A 153 14.61 4.43 13.22
CA THR A 153 15.29 3.28 13.79
C THR A 153 15.58 2.24 12.70
N ALA A 154 16.86 1.89 12.50
CA ALA A 154 17.21 0.84 11.55
C ALA A 154 16.52 -0.47 11.94
N PHE A 155 15.85 -1.11 10.97
CA PHE A 155 15.19 -2.38 11.21
C PHE A 155 16.18 -3.46 11.64
N SER A 156 15.84 -4.20 12.71
CA SER A 156 16.60 -5.35 13.21
C SER A 156 15.63 -6.46 13.60
N LEU A 157 15.74 -7.60 12.94
CA LEU A 157 14.89 -8.76 13.23
C LEU A 157 14.98 -9.21 14.70
N GLU A 158 16.19 -9.13 15.30
CA GLU A 158 16.43 -9.52 16.69
C GLU A 158 15.69 -8.66 17.72
N LYS A 159 15.34 -7.42 17.33
CA LYS A 159 14.62 -6.48 18.19
C LYS A 159 13.11 -6.46 17.93
N MET A 160 12.65 -7.16 16.90
CA MET A 160 11.24 -7.12 16.54
C MET A 160 10.39 -7.75 17.65
N ALA A 161 9.47 -6.97 18.21
CA ALA A 161 8.51 -7.48 19.18
C ALA A 161 7.40 -8.27 18.48
N MET A 162 6.95 -9.35 19.10
CA MET A 162 5.78 -10.10 18.64
C MET A 162 4.50 -9.28 18.88
N CYS A 163 3.49 -9.49 18.05
CA CYS A 163 2.15 -8.98 18.33
C CYS A 163 1.58 -9.76 19.54
N GLY A 164 0.86 -9.07 20.43
CA GLY A 164 0.16 -9.74 21.54
C GLY A 164 -0.87 -10.74 21.04
N ASP A 165 -1.26 -11.66 21.91
CA ASP A 165 -2.24 -12.70 21.61
C ASP A 165 -3.58 -12.06 21.21
N SER A 166 -3.98 -12.35 19.99
CA SER A 166 -5.32 -12.25 19.38
C SER A 166 -6.25 -11.09 19.76
N PHE A 167 -6.90 -10.61 18.74
CA PHE A 167 -8.15 -9.83 18.78
C PHE A 167 -9.33 -10.72 19.18
#